data_fc2af7ca95b0e22f89282407034847b3
#
_entry.id   fc2af7ca95b0e22f89282407034847b3
#
_cell.length_a   1.000
_cell.length_b   1.000
_cell.length_c   1.000
_cell.angle_alpha   90.00
_cell.angle_beta   90.00
_cell.angle_gamma   90.00
#
_symmetry.space_group_name_H-M   'P 1'
#
loop_
_entity.id
_entity.type
_entity.pdbx_description
1 polymer ?
#
loop_
_entity_poly.entity_id
_entity_poly.type
_entity_poly.pdbx_seq_one_letter_code
_entity_poly.pdbx_strand_id
1 'polypeptide(L)'
;VNDFGHGLIAPSTIELLCRRSKFLAVNAQSNSANFGFNLVTRYPCADLVCIDTPEARLAVGSKFMDASEMVGRALPAAINCDRIILTLGRGGCSTWAKAEDVQTVPAFAKTVVDLVGAGDAFLAASAPIAAVGGTMQQIGFVGNVAGALKVGIVGHRSSIDRAAIVKSISGLLK
;
A
#
# COMPACT_ATOMS: atom_id res chain seq x y z
N VAL A 1 -8.69 -3.21 -3.48
CA VAL A 1 -8.60 -2.88 -4.92
C VAL A 1 -7.14 -2.67 -5.29
N ASN A 2 -6.65 -3.40 -6.32
CA ASN A 2 -5.41 -3.08 -7.03
C ASN A 2 -5.79 -2.57 -8.41
N ASP A 3 -5.68 -1.27 -8.62
CA ASP A 3 -6.03 -0.60 -9.86
C ASP A 3 -4.79 -0.35 -10.71
N PHE A 4 -4.55 -1.20 -11.69
CA PHE A 4 -3.42 -1.10 -12.62
C PHE A 4 -3.63 -0.08 -13.75
N GLY A 5 -4.78 0.59 -13.80
CA GLY A 5 -5.07 1.60 -14.81
C GLY A 5 -5.26 1.07 -16.23
N HIS A 6 -5.60 -0.20 -16.40
CA HIS A 6 -5.85 -0.84 -17.70
C HIS A 6 -7.29 -0.69 -18.19
N GLY A 7 -8.08 0.23 -17.59
CA GLY A 7 -9.44 0.54 -18.01
C GLY A 7 -10.54 -0.39 -17.43
N LEU A 8 -10.18 -1.43 -16.68
CA LEU A 8 -11.16 -2.34 -16.06
C LEU A 8 -12.02 -1.63 -15.01
N ILE A 9 -11.39 -0.73 -14.22
CA ILE A 9 -12.06 0.01 -13.15
C ILE A 9 -12.49 1.37 -13.69
N ALA A 10 -13.74 1.41 -14.19
CA ALA A 10 -14.37 2.63 -14.68
C ALA A 10 -14.79 3.57 -13.51
N PRO A 11 -15.04 4.87 -13.75
CA PRO A 11 -15.52 5.80 -12.74
C PRO A 11 -16.78 5.31 -12.01
N SER A 12 -17.74 4.73 -12.73
CA SER A 12 -18.96 4.15 -12.14
C SER A 12 -18.68 2.96 -11.21
N THR A 13 -17.61 2.17 -11.50
CA THR A 13 -17.16 1.09 -10.63
C THR A 13 -16.54 1.66 -9.35
N ILE A 14 -15.75 2.74 -9.45
CA ILE A 14 -15.19 3.43 -8.29
C ILE A 14 -16.30 3.95 -7.37
N GLU A 15 -17.31 4.62 -7.96
CA GLU A 15 -18.47 5.11 -7.20
C GLU A 15 -19.22 3.97 -6.50
N LEU A 16 -19.40 2.84 -7.18
CA LEU A 16 -20.06 1.66 -6.60
C LEU A 16 -19.25 1.10 -5.43
N LEU A 17 -17.92 0.99 -5.58
CA LEU A 17 -17.02 0.55 -4.52
C LEU A 17 -17.11 1.47 -3.31
N CYS A 18 -17.06 2.78 -3.49
CA CYS A 18 -17.20 3.75 -2.41
C CYS A 18 -18.52 3.63 -1.67
N ARG A 19 -19.64 3.36 -2.38
CA ARG A 19 -20.98 3.25 -1.77
C ARG A 19 -21.26 1.91 -1.11
N ARG A 20 -20.64 0.82 -1.57
CA ARG A 20 -21.05 -0.55 -1.19
C ARG A 20 -20.01 -1.30 -0.37
N SER A 21 -18.75 -0.90 -0.40
CA SER A 21 -17.71 -1.57 0.39
C SER A 21 -17.94 -1.31 1.88
N LYS A 22 -17.82 -2.36 2.70
CA LYS A 22 -17.77 -2.22 4.15
C LYS A 22 -16.41 -1.68 4.62
N PHE A 23 -15.37 -1.96 3.85
CA PHE A 23 -14.02 -1.48 4.01
C PHE A 23 -13.37 -1.43 2.63
N LEU A 24 -12.86 -0.27 2.23
CA LEU A 24 -12.24 -0.04 0.93
C LEU A 24 -10.76 0.26 1.10
N ALA A 25 -9.92 -0.73 0.79
CA ALA A 25 -8.48 -0.53 0.66
C ALA A 25 -8.09 -0.37 -0.81
N VAL A 26 -7.32 0.65 -1.13
CA VAL A 26 -6.97 1.01 -2.51
C VAL A 26 -5.46 1.11 -2.70
N ASN A 27 -4.98 0.48 -3.77
CA ASN A 27 -3.72 0.77 -4.44
C ASN A 27 -4.04 1.17 -5.88
N ALA A 28 -3.58 2.31 -6.33
CA ALA A 28 -3.69 2.75 -7.72
C ALA A 28 -2.29 2.85 -8.30
N GLN A 29 -1.98 1.98 -9.24
CA GLN A 29 -0.64 1.83 -9.81
C GLN A 29 -0.46 2.66 -11.08
N SER A 30 0.72 3.26 -11.21
CA SER A 30 1.19 3.89 -12.44
C SER A 30 2.16 2.97 -13.15
N ASN A 31 1.97 2.78 -14.45
CA ASN A 31 2.87 2.02 -15.31
C ASN A 31 3.26 2.85 -16.55
N SER A 32 4.12 2.32 -17.41
CA SER A 32 4.61 3.04 -18.59
C SER A 32 3.51 3.45 -19.58
N ALA A 33 2.40 2.72 -19.61
CA ALA A 33 1.29 3.00 -20.53
C ALA A 33 0.32 4.06 -19.99
N ASN A 34 0.25 4.24 -18.67
CA ASN A 34 -0.69 5.18 -18.01
C ASN A 34 -0.02 6.17 -17.06
N PHE A 35 1.27 6.41 -17.24
CA PHE A 35 2.07 7.25 -16.33
C PHE A 35 1.42 8.61 -16.10
N GLY A 36 1.04 8.90 -14.84
CA GLY A 36 0.36 10.13 -14.45
C GLY A 36 -1.15 10.17 -14.72
N PHE A 37 -1.74 9.16 -15.37
CA PHE A 37 -3.18 9.13 -15.67
C PHE A 37 -4.00 8.24 -14.74
N ASN A 38 -3.38 7.33 -13.98
CA ASN A 38 -4.05 6.47 -13.01
C ASN A 38 -3.61 6.82 -11.58
N LEU A 39 -4.05 7.95 -11.08
CA LEU A 39 -3.68 8.42 -9.74
C LEU A 39 -4.68 7.92 -8.70
N VAL A 40 -4.21 7.71 -7.47
CA VAL A 40 -5.07 7.35 -6.33
C VAL A 40 -6.12 8.42 -6.01
N THR A 41 -5.88 9.66 -6.40
CA THR A 41 -6.83 10.79 -6.29
C THR A 41 -8.12 10.61 -7.12
N ARG A 42 -8.16 9.62 -8.01
CA ARG A 42 -9.42 9.21 -8.69
C ARG A 42 -10.45 8.61 -7.74
N TYR A 43 -10.03 8.14 -6.58
CA TYR A 43 -10.91 7.53 -5.59
C TYR A 43 -11.41 8.61 -4.63
N PRO A 44 -12.72 8.98 -4.66
CA PRO A 44 -13.27 10.03 -3.81
C PRO A 44 -13.33 9.64 -2.34
N CYS A 45 -13.17 8.35 -2.03
CA CYS A 45 -13.08 7.82 -0.67
C CYS A 45 -12.30 6.52 -0.63
N ALA A 46 -11.63 6.26 0.49
CA ALA A 46 -11.05 4.98 0.86
C ALA A 46 -10.90 4.91 2.39
N ASP A 47 -10.91 3.70 2.96
CA ASP A 47 -10.61 3.47 4.37
C ASP A 47 -9.11 3.27 4.61
N LEU A 48 -8.40 2.79 3.58
CA LEU A 48 -6.95 2.63 3.56
C LEU A 48 -6.43 2.90 2.15
N VAL A 49 -5.41 3.72 2.03
CA VAL A 49 -4.62 3.88 0.80
C VAL A 49 -3.22 3.32 1.01
N CYS A 50 -2.74 2.53 0.07
CA CYS A 50 -1.38 2.01 0.06
C CYS A 50 -0.78 2.21 -1.33
N ILE A 51 0.22 3.09 -1.45
CA ILE A 51 0.89 3.44 -2.71
C ILE A 51 2.40 3.53 -2.52
N ASP A 52 3.14 3.52 -3.61
CA ASP A 52 4.60 3.69 -3.57
C ASP A 52 5.03 5.16 -3.69
N THR A 53 6.31 5.44 -3.50
CA THR A 53 6.85 6.81 -3.57
C THR A 53 6.67 7.47 -4.94
N PRO A 54 6.92 6.83 -6.09
CA PRO A 54 6.60 7.36 -7.41
C PRO A 54 5.13 7.75 -7.57
N GLU A 55 4.21 6.89 -7.17
CA GLU A 55 2.76 7.12 -7.25
C GLU A 55 2.32 8.26 -6.34
N ALA A 56 2.87 8.32 -5.13
CA ALA A 56 2.62 9.40 -4.19
C ALA A 56 3.07 10.75 -4.75
N ARG A 57 4.27 10.81 -5.33
CA ARG A 57 4.81 12.03 -5.97
C ARG A 57 3.92 12.52 -7.11
N LEU A 58 3.40 11.60 -7.93
CA LEU A 58 2.44 11.94 -8.97
C LEU A 58 1.13 12.46 -8.38
N ALA A 59 0.61 11.82 -7.35
CA ALA A 59 -0.64 12.21 -6.70
C ALA A 59 -0.58 13.61 -6.07
N VAL A 60 0.57 13.98 -5.48
CA VAL A 60 0.77 15.30 -4.87
C VAL A 60 1.39 16.34 -5.81
N GLY A 61 1.73 15.95 -7.05
CA GLY A 61 2.35 16.85 -8.04
C GLY A 61 3.74 17.37 -7.64
N SER A 62 4.50 16.62 -6.83
CA SER A 62 5.81 17.04 -6.34
C SER A 62 6.87 15.94 -6.50
N LYS A 63 7.90 16.24 -7.29
CA LYS A 63 8.99 15.29 -7.58
C LYS A 63 9.96 15.11 -6.40
N PHE A 64 10.14 16.12 -5.55
CA PHE A 64 11.24 16.19 -4.59
C PHE A 64 10.79 16.20 -3.12
N MET A 65 9.47 16.15 -2.86
CA MET A 65 8.94 16.10 -1.49
C MET A 65 9.42 14.82 -0.78
N ASP A 66 9.82 14.95 0.47
CA ASP A 66 10.23 13.80 1.27
C ASP A 66 9.03 12.92 1.70
N ALA A 67 9.32 11.69 2.08
CA ALA A 67 8.29 10.69 2.38
C ALA A 67 7.44 11.07 3.61
N SER A 68 8.05 11.67 4.63
CA SER A 68 7.34 12.06 5.86
C SER A 68 6.36 13.20 5.59
N GLU A 69 6.80 14.21 4.84
CA GLU A 69 5.94 15.32 4.42
C GLU A 69 4.82 14.85 3.49
N MET A 70 5.13 13.96 2.53
CA MET A 70 4.09 13.37 1.65
C MET A 70 3.01 12.66 2.46
N VAL A 71 3.39 11.76 3.33
CA VAL A 71 2.45 10.90 4.08
C VAL A 71 1.71 11.67 5.18
N GLY A 72 2.40 12.58 5.88
CA GLY A 72 1.81 13.31 7.02
C GLY A 72 1.00 14.54 6.65
N ARG A 73 1.19 15.11 5.46
CA ARG A 73 0.55 16.38 5.07
C ARG A 73 -0.05 16.37 3.67
N ALA A 74 0.75 16.07 2.65
CA ALA A 74 0.33 16.31 1.28
C ALA A 74 -0.70 15.28 0.78
N LEU A 75 -0.50 14.00 1.04
CA LEU A 75 -1.45 12.94 0.69
C LEU A 75 -2.77 13.06 1.47
N PRO A 76 -2.79 13.29 2.80
CA PRO A 76 -4.03 13.54 3.54
C PRO A 76 -4.83 14.73 3.00
N ALA A 77 -4.16 15.75 2.48
CA ALA A 77 -4.82 16.91 1.86
C ALA A 77 -5.38 16.62 0.46
N ALA A 78 -4.78 15.66 -0.27
CA ALA A 78 -5.14 15.31 -1.64
C ALA A 78 -6.16 14.17 -1.74
N ILE A 79 -6.29 13.33 -0.69
CA ILE A 79 -7.07 12.10 -0.69
C ILE A 79 -8.00 12.10 0.52
N ASN A 80 -9.28 11.81 0.31
CA ASN A 80 -10.24 11.61 1.41
C ASN A 80 -10.07 10.22 2.01
N CYS A 81 -9.03 10.05 2.84
CA CYS A 81 -8.70 8.80 3.50
C CYS A 81 -8.02 9.08 4.84
N ASP A 82 -8.46 8.40 5.89
CA ASP A 82 -7.95 8.58 7.24
C ASP A 82 -6.76 7.66 7.59
N ARG A 83 -6.36 6.77 6.67
CA ARG A 83 -5.22 5.85 6.83
C ARG A 83 -4.43 5.71 5.54
N ILE A 84 -3.16 6.07 5.58
CA ILE A 84 -2.28 6.07 4.40
C ILE A 84 -0.99 5.31 4.70
N ILE A 85 -0.59 4.46 3.77
CA ILE A 85 0.69 3.76 3.77
C ILE A 85 1.45 4.14 2.51
N LEU A 86 2.67 4.59 2.70
CA LEU A 86 3.63 4.85 1.65
C LEU A 86 4.73 3.78 1.68
N THR A 87 4.79 2.93 0.68
CA THR A 87 5.86 1.94 0.57
C THR A 87 7.15 2.57 0.04
N LEU A 88 8.27 2.23 0.68
CA LEU A 88 9.60 2.82 0.46
C LEU A 88 10.60 1.80 -0.09
N GLY A 89 10.12 0.69 -0.65
CA GLY A 89 10.95 -0.39 -1.13
C GLY A 89 11.87 -0.94 -0.03
N ARG A 90 13.18 -0.83 -0.19
CA ARG A 90 14.16 -1.30 0.82
C ARG A 90 14.07 -0.53 2.15
N GLY A 91 13.46 0.64 2.19
CA GLY A 91 13.21 1.44 3.39
C GLY A 91 12.01 0.94 4.23
N GLY A 92 11.23 -0.01 3.73
CA GLY A 92 10.02 -0.48 4.40
C GLY A 92 8.79 0.34 4.03
N CYS A 93 8.11 0.91 5.01
CA CYS A 93 6.98 1.81 4.76
C CYS A 93 6.86 2.90 5.81
N SER A 94 6.30 4.05 5.40
CA SER A 94 5.79 5.07 6.29
C SER A 94 4.28 4.95 6.37
N THR A 95 3.72 5.08 7.57
CA THR A 95 2.29 4.97 7.82
C THR A 95 1.79 6.21 8.53
N TRP A 96 0.56 6.59 8.24
CA TRP A 96 -0.13 7.71 8.87
C TRP A 96 -1.61 7.36 9.07
N ALA A 97 -2.15 7.76 10.21
CA ALA A 97 -3.58 7.81 10.44
C ALA A 97 -3.96 9.20 10.95
N LYS A 98 -5.22 9.58 10.72
CA LYS A 98 -5.75 10.87 11.17
C LYS A 98 -5.60 11.02 12.69
N ALA A 99 -5.04 12.15 13.11
CA ALA A 99 -4.70 12.47 14.49
C ALA A 99 -3.56 11.61 15.10
N GLU A 100 -2.79 10.90 14.27
CA GLU A 100 -1.58 10.18 14.71
C GLU A 100 -0.33 10.74 14.01
N ASP A 101 0.83 10.59 14.62
CA ASP A 101 2.10 10.94 13.99
C ASP A 101 2.48 9.92 12.92
N VAL A 102 3.28 10.38 11.95
CA VAL A 102 3.88 9.48 10.95
C VAL A 102 4.79 8.48 11.62
N GLN A 103 4.59 7.20 11.32
CA GLN A 103 5.41 6.10 11.82
C GLN A 103 6.13 5.41 10.67
N THR A 104 7.32 4.87 10.93
CA THR A 104 8.08 4.09 9.95
C THR A 104 8.23 2.66 10.42
N VAL A 105 7.98 1.71 9.53
CA VAL A 105 8.18 0.28 9.77
C VAL A 105 9.25 -0.21 8.79
N PRO A 106 10.37 -0.78 9.26
CA PRO A 106 11.47 -1.20 8.40
C PRO A 106 11.10 -2.39 7.50
N ALA A 107 11.80 -2.53 6.39
CA ALA A 107 11.69 -3.72 5.55
C ALA A 107 12.37 -4.93 6.20
N PHE A 108 11.81 -6.12 5.99
CA PHE A 108 12.34 -7.38 6.54
C PHE A 108 13.02 -8.28 5.50
N ALA A 109 13.01 -7.88 4.22
CA ALA A 109 13.65 -8.66 3.16
C ALA A 109 15.17 -8.67 3.31
N LYS A 110 15.76 -9.84 3.49
CA LYS A 110 17.23 -10.04 3.49
C LYS A 110 17.79 -10.10 2.08
N THR A 111 17.04 -10.69 1.15
CA THR A 111 17.42 -10.88 -0.24
C THR A 111 16.25 -10.52 -1.13
N VAL A 112 16.52 -9.82 -2.21
CA VAL A 112 15.52 -9.43 -3.21
C VAL A 112 15.85 -10.16 -4.51
N VAL A 113 14.95 -11.04 -4.93
CA VAL A 113 15.06 -11.83 -6.16
C VAL A 113 14.23 -11.18 -7.27
N ASP A 114 12.99 -10.79 -6.94
CA ASP A 114 12.07 -10.15 -7.87
C ASP A 114 11.16 -9.17 -7.12
N LEU A 115 10.94 -7.98 -7.68
CA LEU A 115 10.09 -6.95 -7.07
C LEU A 115 8.63 -7.03 -7.51
N VAL A 116 8.33 -7.81 -8.56
CA VAL A 116 6.99 -7.88 -9.14
C VAL A 116 5.98 -8.43 -8.13
N GLY A 117 4.90 -7.67 -7.91
CA GLY A 117 3.80 -8.04 -7.00
C GLY A 117 4.10 -7.85 -5.51
N ALA A 118 5.21 -7.20 -5.14
CA ALA A 118 5.51 -6.92 -3.73
C ALA A 118 4.49 -5.95 -3.10
N GLY A 119 4.09 -4.89 -3.82
CA GLY A 119 3.06 -3.95 -3.41
C GLY A 119 1.69 -4.61 -3.28
N ASP A 120 1.34 -5.49 -4.23
CA ASP A 120 0.08 -6.24 -4.21
C ASP A 120 0.01 -7.18 -3.00
N ALA A 121 1.10 -7.89 -2.71
CA ALA A 121 1.21 -8.76 -1.53
C ALA A 121 1.14 -7.95 -0.23
N PHE A 122 1.79 -6.78 -0.21
CA PHE A 122 1.72 -5.85 0.91
C PHE A 122 0.27 -5.46 1.19
N LEU A 123 -0.45 -4.91 0.19
CA LEU A 123 -1.84 -4.49 0.36
C LEU A 123 -2.75 -5.67 0.73
N ALA A 124 -2.61 -6.82 0.06
CA ALA A 124 -3.44 -8.00 0.33
C ALA A 124 -3.32 -8.51 1.77
N ALA A 125 -2.13 -8.40 2.37
CA ALA A 125 -1.90 -8.80 3.76
C ALA A 125 -2.28 -7.72 4.78
N SER A 126 -2.05 -6.45 4.48
CA SER A 126 -2.30 -5.32 5.38
C SER A 126 -3.77 -4.92 5.44
N ALA A 127 -4.52 -4.98 4.33
CA ALA A 127 -5.91 -4.56 4.27
C ALA A 127 -6.84 -5.32 5.25
N PRO A 128 -6.76 -6.65 5.42
CA PRO A 128 -7.56 -7.36 6.43
C PRO A 128 -7.26 -6.92 7.88
N ILE A 129 -5.99 -6.62 8.19
CA ILE A 129 -5.59 -6.16 9.51
C ILE A 129 -6.19 -4.77 9.78
N ALA A 130 -6.15 -3.89 8.77
CA ALA A 130 -6.80 -2.58 8.85
C ALA A 130 -8.31 -2.66 9.03
N ALA A 131 -8.96 -3.59 8.31
CA ALA A 131 -10.41 -3.79 8.36
C ALA A 131 -10.91 -4.26 9.74
N VAL A 132 -10.09 -4.97 10.51
CA VAL A 132 -10.41 -5.40 11.88
C VAL A 132 -9.90 -4.43 12.97
N GLY A 133 -9.43 -3.24 12.58
CA GLY A 133 -9.02 -2.20 13.52
C GLY A 133 -7.59 -2.32 14.06
N GLY A 134 -6.70 -3.01 13.33
CA GLY A 134 -5.28 -3.04 13.67
C GLY A 134 -4.66 -1.64 13.67
N THR A 135 -3.63 -1.41 14.51
CA THR A 135 -2.87 -0.15 14.52
C THR A 135 -2.07 0.02 13.23
N MET A 136 -1.72 1.27 12.87
CA MET A 136 -0.93 1.52 11.66
C MET A 136 0.42 0.80 11.69
N GLN A 137 1.02 0.66 12.85
CA GLN A 137 2.24 -0.13 13.03
C GLN A 137 2.05 -1.62 12.73
N GLN A 138 0.95 -2.23 13.23
CA GLN A 138 0.62 -3.64 12.93
C GLN A 138 0.32 -3.85 11.44
N ILE A 139 -0.41 -2.93 10.83
CA ILE A 139 -0.77 -2.96 9.40
C ILE A 139 0.51 -2.90 8.55
N GLY A 140 1.39 -1.94 8.82
CA GLY A 140 2.68 -1.80 8.12
C GLY A 140 3.61 -2.98 8.36
N PHE A 141 3.66 -3.51 9.59
CA PHE A 141 4.46 -4.68 9.94
C PHE A 141 4.05 -5.91 9.13
N VAL A 142 2.76 -6.26 9.13
CA VAL A 142 2.25 -7.43 8.38
C VAL A 142 2.43 -7.24 6.88
N GLY A 143 2.19 -6.03 6.35
CA GLY A 143 2.45 -5.69 4.96
C GLY A 143 3.92 -5.89 4.56
N ASN A 144 4.87 -5.39 5.37
CA ASN A 144 6.30 -5.57 5.13
C ASN A 144 6.75 -7.04 5.21
N VAL A 145 6.14 -7.85 6.09
CA VAL A 145 6.39 -9.31 6.12
C VAL A 145 5.94 -9.96 4.82
N ALA A 146 4.74 -9.66 4.35
CA ALA A 146 4.24 -10.19 3.08
C ALA A 146 5.08 -9.75 1.88
N GLY A 147 5.44 -8.46 1.84
CA GLY A 147 6.36 -7.92 0.83
C GLY A 147 7.72 -8.62 0.84
N ALA A 148 8.29 -8.85 2.04
CA ALA A 148 9.57 -9.55 2.19
C ALA A 148 9.52 -11.01 1.70
N LEU A 149 8.43 -11.72 1.95
CA LEU A 149 8.22 -13.07 1.41
C LEU A 149 8.09 -13.04 -0.11
N LYS A 150 7.33 -12.06 -0.66
CA LYS A 150 7.07 -11.95 -2.09
C LYS A 150 8.33 -11.65 -2.89
N VAL A 151 9.19 -10.76 -2.45
CA VAL A 151 10.42 -10.43 -3.17
C VAL A 151 11.45 -11.58 -3.22
N GLY A 152 11.27 -12.63 -2.43
CA GLY A 152 12.04 -13.88 -2.50
C GLY A 152 11.54 -14.86 -3.56
N ILE A 153 10.41 -14.57 -4.23
CA ILE A 153 9.74 -15.45 -5.21
C ILE A 153 9.88 -14.84 -6.60
N VAL A 154 10.41 -15.60 -7.56
CA VAL A 154 10.49 -15.17 -8.97
C VAL A 154 9.10 -15.12 -9.59
N GLY A 155 8.68 -13.96 -10.10
CA GLY A 155 7.40 -13.76 -10.77
C GLY A 155 6.22 -14.25 -9.92
N HIS A 156 5.33 -15.03 -10.51
CA HIS A 156 4.13 -15.59 -9.86
C HIS A 156 4.22 -17.11 -9.65
N ARG A 157 5.43 -17.66 -9.44
CA ARG A 157 5.65 -19.12 -9.31
C ARG A 157 4.96 -19.74 -8.09
N SER A 158 4.77 -18.97 -7.03
CA SER A 158 4.00 -19.41 -5.87
C SER A 158 3.27 -18.24 -5.21
N SER A 159 2.16 -18.55 -4.57
CA SER A 159 1.43 -17.60 -3.71
C SER A 159 2.03 -17.60 -2.31
N ILE A 160 1.81 -16.49 -1.59
CA ILE A 160 2.10 -16.40 -0.16
C ILE A 160 0.87 -16.86 0.59
N ASP A 161 1.01 -17.86 1.40
CA ASP A 161 -0.06 -18.35 2.25
C ASP A 161 0.00 -17.78 3.67
N ARG A 162 -1.10 -17.94 4.40
CA ARG A 162 -1.21 -17.48 5.78
C ARG A 162 -0.16 -18.13 6.70
N ALA A 163 0.17 -19.40 6.49
CA ALA A 163 1.12 -20.12 7.33
C ALA A 163 2.53 -19.54 7.20
N ALA A 164 2.94 -19.20 5.97
CA ALA A 164 4.22 -18.53 5.70
C ALA A 164 4.32 -17.16 6.40
N ILE A 165 3.25 -16.35 6.34
CA ILE A 165 3.18 -15.05 7.02
C ILE A 165 3.31 -15.23 8.54
N VAL A 166 2.49 -16.12 9.14
CA VAL A 166 2.51 -16.37 10.59
C VAL A 166 3.87 -16.88 11.05
N LYS A 167 4.47 -17.83 10.32
CA LYS A 167 5.82 -18.34 10.60
C LYS A 167 6.87 -17.24 10.59
N SER A 168 6.82 -16.35 9.58
CA SER A 168 7.75 -15.24 9.48
C SER A 168 7.58 -14.24 10.63
N ILE A 169 6.35 -13.87 10.96
CA ILE A 169 6.03 -13.00 12.11
C ILE A 169 6.58 -13.63 13.41
N SER A 170 6.29 -14.90 13.66
CA SER A 170 6.78 -15.62 14.85
C SER A 170 8.31 -15.67 14.92
N GLY A 171 8.99 -15.69 13.78
CA GLY A 171 10.45 -15.63 13.71
C GLY A 171 11.05 -14.25 13.99
N LEU A 172 10.33 -13.18 13.65
CA LEU A 172 10.75 -11.79 13.86
C LEU A 172 10.50 -11.31 15.29
N LEU A 173 9.56 -11.93 16.02
CA LEU A 173 9.18 -11.56 17.39
C LEU A 173 9.91 -12.36 18.47
N LYS A 174 10.83 -13.25 18.11
CA LYS A 174 11.73 -13.99 19.00
C LYS A 174 13.03 -13.25 19.24
#